data_296f5248d7a048dd52e2eccc21d0df29
#
_entry.id   296f5248d7a048dd52e2eccc21d0df29
#
_cell.length_a   1.000
_cell.length_b   1.000
_cell.length_c   1.000
_cell.angle_alpha   90.00
_cell.angle_beta   90.00
_cell.angle_gamma   90.00
#
_symmetry.space_group_name_H-M   'P 1'
#
loop_
_entity.id
_entity.type
_entity.pdbx_description
1 polymer ?
#
loop_
_entity_poly.entity_id
_entity_poly.type
_entity_poly.pdbx_seq_one_letter_code
_entity_poly.pdbx_strand_id
1 'polypeptide(L)'
;YDYEFKKKLWMLNGLHLCLAYYGLSEKYEYMHELYQNDASKTFIDQISLEILESLFLLGKEEIEELTKFKNTINDRFSNPEIKDQLFRVARNPAIKFSYNERFQEPLDILINNDKSVAGFKKVLNIIFNLSFGDIEGFNDFKKEVLDLGRSNFYKNFWNQDKNYEKYLNMLGD
;
A
#
# COMPACT_ATOMS: atom_id res chain seq x y z
N TYR A 1 -2.14 16.51 11.12
CA TYR A 1 -0.76 16.20 11.51
C TYR A 1 0.23 16.76 10.51
N ASP A 2 1.51 16.82 10.90
CA ASP A 2 2.50 17.47 10.08
C ASP A 2 3.00 16.60 8.91
N TYR A 3 3.74 17.22 8.02
CA TYR A 3 4.26 16.57 6.80
C TYR A 3 5.22 15.43 7.12
N GLU A 4 6.09 15.58 8.12
CA GLU A 4 7.07 14.54 8.47
C GLU A 4 6.37 13.27 8.94
N PHE A 5 5.26 13.39 9.65
CA PHE A 5 4.44 12.26 10.05
C PHE A 5 3.85 11.56 8.81
N LYS A 6 3.27 12.33 7.88
CA LYS A 6 2.70 11.78 6.63
C LYS A 6 3.75 11.07 5.79
N LYS A 7 4.93 11.67 5.69
CA LYS A 7 6.02 11.11 4.91
C LYS A 7 6.41 9.72 5.41
N LYS A 8 6.54 9.55 6.72
CA LYS A 8 6.83 8.25 7.34
C LYS A 8 5.66 7.28 7.21
N LEU A 9 4.46 7.77 7.44
CA LEU A 9 3.26 6.93 7.35
C LEU A 9 3.09 6.36 5.94
N TRP A 10 3.33 7.16 4.91
CA TRP A 10 3.14 6.72 3.52
C TRP A 10 4.33 5.92 3.00
N MET A 11 5.55 6.47 3.10
CA MET A 11 6.72 5.85 2.47
C MET A 11 7.32 4.73 3.32
N LEU A 12 7.31 4.83 4.63
CA LEU A 12 7.81 3.74 5.46
C LEU A 12 6.70 2.71 5.73
N ASN A 13 5.62 3.13 6.35
CA ASN A 13 4.57 2.20 6.79
C ASN A 13 3.68 1.73 5.65
N GLY A 14 3.33 2.63 4.72
CA GLY A 14 2.51 2.29 3.57
C GLY A 14 3.20 1.37 2.59
N LEU A 15 4.45 1.66 2.26
CA LEU A 15 5.25 0.79 1.39
C LEU A 15 5.43 -0.58 2.04
N HIS A 16 5.73 -0.61 3.33
CA HIS A 16 5.89 -1.85 4.11
C HIS A 16 4.66 -2.74 3.97
N LEU A 17 3.48 -2.15 4.17
CA LEU A 17 2.20 -2.86 4.04
C LEU A 17 1.98 -3.42 2.64
N CYS A 18 2.20 -2.60 1.62
CA CYS A 18 2.02 -3.01 0.22
C CYS A 18 2.94 -4.17 -0.15
N LEU A 19 4.21 -4.06 0.23
CA LEU A 19 5.20 -5.11 -0.03
C LEU A 19 4.88 -6.40 0.73
N ALA A 20 4.34 -6.29 1.95
CA ALA A 20 3.97 -7.46 2.74
C ALA A 20 2.87 -8.27 2.04
N TYR A 21 1.80 -7.63 1.60
CA TYR A 21 0.71 -8.35 0.92
C TYR A 21 1.14 -8.89 -0.43
N TYR A 22 1.93 -8.12 -1.18
CA TYR A 22 2.49 -8.63 -2.44
C TYR A 22 3.38 -9.84 -2.19
N GLY A 23 4.30 -9.75 -1.23
CA GLY A 23 5.22 -10.84 -0.91
C GLY A 23 4.50 -12.11 -0.47
N LEU A 24 3.45 -11.95 0.36
CA LEU A 24 2.63 -13.08 0.79
C LEU A 24 1.91 -13.73 -0.39
N SER A 25 1.46 -12.94 -1.36
CA SER A 25 0.82 -13.47 -2.57
C SER A 25 1.79 -14.29 -3.42
N GLU A 26 3.09 -13.98 -3.33
CA GLU A 26 4.17 -14.68 -4.03
C GLU A 26 4.80 -15.79 -3.16
N LYS A 27 4.25 -16.05 -1.98
CA LYS A 27 4.69 -17.10 -1.06
C LYS A 27 6.05 -16.87 -0.41
N TYR A 28 6.46 -15.61 -0.27
CA TYR A 28 7.65 -15.25 0.50
C TYR A 28 7.35 -15.21 2.00
N GLU A 29 8.38 -15.38 2.81
CA GLU A 29 8.29 -15.32 4.27
C GLU A 29 8.82 -14.01 4.82
N TYR A 30 9.93 -13.52 4.26
CA TYR A 30 10.64 -12.33 4.75
C TYR A 30 10.68 -11.21 3.72
N MET A 31 10.70 -9.98 4.20
CA MET A 31 10.68 -8.78 3.35
C MET A 31 11.86 -8.74 2.37
N HIS A 32 13.07 -9.08 2.82
CA HIS A 32 14.26 -9.01 1.96
C HIS A 32 14.19 -9.95 0.75
N GLU A 33 13.40 -11.02 0.85
CA GLU A 33 13.28 -11.98 -0.26
C GLU A 33 12.69 -11.36 -1.53
N LEU A 34 11.82 -10.36 -1.39
CA LEU A 34 11.27 -9.65 -2.54
C LEU A 34 12.38 -8.99 -3.36
N TYR A 35 13.39 -8.45 -2.69
CA TYR A 35 14.49 -7.72 -3.32
C TYR A 35 15.51 -8.63 -3.99
N GLN A 36 15.41 -9.93 -3.78
CA GLN A 36 16.28 -10.94 -4.38
C GLN A 36 15.69 -11.54 -5.66
N ASN A 37 14.47 -11.11 -6.03
CA ASN A 37 13.74 -11.67 -7.17
C ASN A 37 13.44 -10.56 -8.19
N ASP A 38 13.87 -10.74 -9.43
CA ASP A 38 13.73 -9.72 -10.47
C ASP A 38 12.28 -9.38 -10.79
N ALA A 39 11.38 -10.37 -10.76
CA ALA A 39 9.95 -10.13 -11.02
C ALA A 39 9.34 -9.21 -9.95
N SER A 40 9.75 -9.39 -8.68
CA SER A 40 9.26 -8.57 -7.58
C SER A 40 9.82 -7.15 -7.62
N LYS A 41 11.02 -6.95 -8.18
CA LYS A 41 11.61 -5.62 -8.30
C LYS A 41 10.75 -4.67 -9.13
N THR A 42 10.08 -5.17 -10.15
CA THR A 42 9.16 -4.36 -10.96
C THR A 42 8.03 -3.79 -10.10
N PHE A 43 7.45 -4.62 -9.24
CA PHE A 43 6.40 -4.15 -8.32
C PHE A 43 6.96 -3.18 -7.27
N ILE A 44 8.13 -3.52 -6.69
CA ILE A 44 8.77 -2.66 -5.68
C ILE A 44 8.99 -1.25 -6.26
N ASP A 45 9.55 -1.17 -7.46
CA ASP A 45 9.84 0.11 -8.11
C ASP A 45 8.54 0.87 -8.40
N GLN A 46 7.54 0.18 -8.91
CA GLN A 46 6.26 0.80 -9.26
C GLN A 46 5.56 1.39 -8.04
N ILE A 47 5.39 0.60 -6.98
CA ILE A 47 4.68 1.10 -5.79
C ILE A 47 5.49 2.18 -5.06
N SER A 48 6.82 2.03 -5.02
CA SER A 48 7.69 3.04 -4.42
C SER A 48 7.58 4.38 -5.12
N LEU A 49 7.56 4.37 -6.46
CA LEU A 49 7.44 5.58 -7.26
C LEU A 49 6.05 6.21 -7.14
N GLU A 50 5.00 5.41 -7.04
CA GLU A 50 3.65 5.93 -6.83
C GLU A 50 3.54 6.65 -5.48
N ILE A 51 4.08 6.06 -4.43
CA ILE A 51 4.09 6.71 -3.11
C ILE A 51 4.93 8.00 -3.15
N LEU A 52 6.09 7.96 -3.81
CA LEU A 52 6.93 9.14 -3.98
C LEU A 52 6.17 10.26 -4.69
N GLU A 53 5.45 9.93 -5.78
CA GLU A 53 4.64 10.88 -6.52
C GLU A 53 3.57 11.50 -5.62
N SER A 54 2.91 10.71 -4.79
CA SER A 54 1.89 11.23 -3.88
C SER A 54 2.48 12.24 -2.90
N LEU A 55 3.67 11.96 -2.38
CA LEU A 55 4.37 12.89 -1.47
C LEU A 55 4.82 14.15 -2.20
N PHE A 56 5.32 13.99 -3.42
CA PHE A 56 5.75 15.13 -4.24
C PHE A 56 4.57 16.10 -4.51
N LEU A 57 3.39 15.55 -4.73
CA LEU A 57 2.18 16.36 -5.00
C LEU A 57 1.75 17.19 -3.80
N LEU A 58 2.22 16.88 -2.61
CA LEU A 58 1.98 17.73 -1.43
C LEU A 58 2.78 19.04 -1.45
N GLY A 59 3.82 19.12 -2.30
CA GLY A 59 4.57 20.34 -2.52
C GLY A 59 5.47 20.79 -1.38
N LYS A 60 5.90 19.85 -0.50
CA LYS A 60 6.69 20.17 0.69
C LYS A 60 8.19 19.89 0.54
N GLU A 61 8.57 19.00 -0.39
CA GLU A 61 9.96 18.61 -0.59
C GLU A 61 10.31 18.49 -2.07
N GLU A 62 11.58 18.68 -2.38
CA GLU A 62 12.12 18.47 -3.72
C GLU A 62 12.18 16.99 -4.05
N ILE A 63 12.08 16.66 -5.34
CA ILE A 63 12.08 15.28 -5.82
C ILE A 63 13.38 14.54 -5.42
N GLU A 64 14.52 15.23 -5.39
CA GLU A 64 15.80 14.64 -5.01
C GLU A 64 15.80 14.16 -3.57
N GLU A 65 15.23 14.93 -2.66
CA GLU A 65 15.15 14.56 -1.23
C GLU A 65 14.20 13.40 -1.02
N LEU A 66 13.07 13.40 -1.72
CA LEU A 66 12.11 12.29 -1.66
C LEU A 66 12.71 11.01 -2.23
N THR A 67 13.49 11.12 -3.31
CA THR A 67 14.17 9.97 -3.91
C THR A 67 15.20 9.37 -2.95
N LYS A 68 15.95 10.21 -2.24
CA LYS A 68 16.90 9.74 -1.22
C LYS A 68 16.18 8.99 -0.12
N PHE A 69 15.07 9.52 0.37
CA PHE A 69 14.29 8.88 1.42
C PHE A 69 13.74 7.54 0.94
N LYS A 70 13.15 7.50 -0.26
CA LYS A 70 12.66 6.26 -0.89
C LYS A 70 13.76 5.21 -0.95
N ASN A 71 14.95 5.59 -1.40
CA ASN A 71 16.08 4.67 -1.53
C ASN A 71 16.55 4.15 -0.17
N THR A 72 16.59 5.02 0.84
CA THR A 72 16.95 4.64 2.21
C THR A 72 15.98 3.59 2.75
N ILE A 73 14.68 3.77 2.52
CA ILE A 73 13.66 2.82 2.98
C ILE A 73 13.81 1.47 2.26
N ASN A 74 13.99 1.50 0.93
CA ASN A 74 14.18 0.26 0.17
C ASN A 74 15.47 -0.47 0.56
N ASP A 75 16.55 0.24 0.83
CA ASP A 75 17.80 -0.35 1.32
C ASP A 75 17.58 -1.07 2.65
N ARG A 76 16.81 -0.45 3.55
CA ARG A 76 16.47 -1.05 4.84
C ARG A 76 15.65 -2.33 4.65
N PHE A 77 14.64 -2.31 3.80
CA PHE A 77 13.78 -3.46 3.57
C PHE A 77 14.51 -4.62 2.88
N SER A 78 15.51 -4.30 2.07
CA SER A 78 16.31 -5.31 1.35
C SER A 78 17.37 -5.99 2.22
N ASN A 79 17.60 -5.51 3.42
CA ASN A 79 18.66 -6.00 4.30
C ASN A 79 18.28 -7.36 4.91
N PRO A 80 18.98 -8.46 4.56
CA PRO A 80 18.67 -9.79 5.09
C PRO A 80 18.98 -9.95 6.58
N GLU A 81 19.76 -9.03 7.16
CA GLU A 81 20.04 -9.02 8.59
C GLU A 81 18.79 -8.64 9.40
N ILE A 82 17.85 -7.93 8.78
CA ILE A 82 16.58 -7.58 9.40
C ILE A 82 15.59 -8.69 9.07
N LYS A 83 15.20 -9.47 10.09
CA LYS A 83 14.27 -10.61 9.93
C LYS A 83 12.82 -10.13 9.96
N ASP A 84 12.41 -9.44 8.92
CA ASP A 84 11.10 -8.80 8.81
C ASP A 84 10.09 -9.80 8.24
N GLN A 85 9.33 -10.45 9.09
CA GLN A 85 8.35 -11.45 8.69
C GLN A 85 7.11 -10.78 8.08
N LEU A 86 6.76 -11.16 6.87
CA LEU A 86 5.65 -10.54 6.13
C LEU A 86 4.32 -10.68 6.86
N PHE A 87 4.04 -11.84 7.45
CA PHE A 87 2.76 -12.05 8.14
C PHE A 87 2.59 -11.11 9.34
N ARG A 88 3.70 -10.69 9.97
CA ARG A 88 3.64 -9.73 11.08
C ARG A 88 3.37 -8.32 10.59
N VAL A 89 4.00 -7.94 9.48
CA VAL A 89 3.79 -6.63 8.86
C VAL A 89 2.34 -6.50 8.38
N ALA A 90 1.76 -7.58 7.88
CA ALA A 90 0.41 -7.60 7.32
C ALA A 90 -0.71 -7.58 8.37
N ARG A 91 -0.38 -7.70 9.66
CA ARG A 91 -1.40 -7.76 10.74
C ARG A 91 -2.30 -6.53 10.78
N ASN A 92 -3.51 -6.73 11.26
CA ASN A 92 -4.50 -5.69 11.51
C ASN A 92 -4.87 -4.89 10.24
N PRO A 93 -5.28 -5.58 9.15
CA PRO A 93 -5.56 -4.89 7.90
C PRO A 93 -6.74 -3.91 7.99
N ALA A 94 -7.72 -4.17 8.84
CA ALA A 94 -8.87 -3.28 8.98
C ALA A 94 -8.46 -1.86 9.37
N ILE A 95 -7.44 -1.72 10.23
CA ILE A 95 -6.91 -0.42 10.62
C ILE A 95 -6.01 0.14 9.51
N LYS A 96 -5.08 -0.67 9.02
CA LYS A 96 -4.04 -0.22 8.09
C LYS A 96 -4.57 0.17 6.71
N PHE A 97 -5.66 -0.47 6.27
CA PHE A 97 -6.32 -0.13 5.00
C PHE A 97 -7.47 0.87 5.17
N SER A 98 -7.71 1.37 6.36
CA SER A 98 -8.85 2.26 6.60
C SER A 98 -8.69 3.65 6.00
N TYR A 99 -9.76 4.42 6.02
CA TYR A 99 -9.82 5.79 5.51
C TYR A 99 -8.76 6.68 6.18
N ASN A 100 -8.08 7.51 5.39
CA ASN A 100 -7.03 8.44 5.83
C ASN A 100 -5.82 7.75 6.50
N GLU A 101 -5.63 6.47 6.22
CA GLU A 101 -4.48 5.71 6.71
C GLU A 101 -3.44 5.54 5.60
N ARG A 102 -2.39 4.79 5.90
CA ARG A 102 -1.15 4.63 5.12
C ARG A 102 -1.32 4.14 3.68
N PHE A 103 -2.44 3.51 3.36
CA PHE A 103 -2.74 3.02 2.02
C PHE A 103 -3.68 3.98 1.29
N GLN A 104 -4.80 4.31 1.91
CA GLN A 104 -5.85 5.09 1.25
C GLN A 104 -5.44 6.55 1.05
N GLU A 105 -4.75 7.17 1.99
CA GLU A 105 -4.43 8.60 1.89
C GLU A 105 -3.51 8.93 0.71
N PRO A 106 -2.36 8.24 0.52
CA PRO A 106 -1.54 8.49 -0.67
C PRO A 106 -2.25 8.11 -1.97
N LEU A 107 -3.05 7.03 -1.96
CA LEU A 107 -3.83 6.61 -3.10
C LEU A 107 -4.83 7.71 -3.51
N ASP A 108 -5.49 8.32 -2.54
CA ASP A 108 -6.46 9.39 -2.78
C ASP A 108 -5.81 10.60 -3.49
N ILE A 109 -4.62 10.98 -3.07
CA ILE A 109 -3.86 12.07 -3.72
C ILE A 109 -3.60 11.74 -5.18
N LEU A 110 -3.20 10.50 -5.48
CA LEU A 110 -2.93 10.07 -6.86
C LEU A 110 -4.21 10.06 -7.70
N ILE A 111 -5.29 9.51 -7.17
CA ILE A 111 -6.58 9.46 -7.87
C ILE A 111 -7.07 10.86 -8.20
N ASN A 112 -7.02 11.78 -7.24
CA ASN A 112 -7.50 13.14 -7.43
C ASN A 112 -6.63 13.99 -8.36
N ASN A 113 -5.42 13.52 -8.68
CA ASN A 113 -4.50 14.17 -9.61
C ASN A 113 -4.34 13.39 -10.91
N ASP A 114 -5.16 12.38 -11.15
CA ASP A 114 -5.17 11.56 -12.37
C ASP A 114 -3.82 10.88 -12.64
N LYS A 115 -3.13 10.46 -11.57
CA LYS A 115 -1.85 9.77 -11.65
C LYS A 115 -2.01 8.26 -11.62
N SER A 116 -1.00 7.53 -12.12
CA SER A 116 -1.02 6.06 -12.10
C SER A 116 -1.14 5.51 -10.69
N VAL A 117 -1.99 4.49 -10.54
CA VAL A 117 -2.21 3.77 -9.28
C VAL A 117 -2.06 2.25 -9.46
N ALA A 118 -1.31 1.83 -10.48
CA ALA A 118 -1.22 0.42 -10.86
C ALA A 118 -0.68 -0.45 -9.73
N GLY A 119 0.29 0.04 -8.96
CA GLY A 119 0.83 -0.68 -7.80
C GLY A 119 -0.20 -0.81 -6.67
N PHE A 120 -0.89 0.27 -6.35
CA PHE A 120 -1.98 0.26 -5.36
C PHE A 120 -3.10 -0.67 -5.81
N LYS A 121 -3.46 -0.62 -7.08
CA LYS A 121 -4.50 -1.49 -7.65
C LYS A 121 -4.12 -2.96 -7.50
N LYS A 122 -2.86 -3.29 -7.71
CA LYS A 122 -2.38 -4.66 -7.56
C LYS A 122 -2.55 -5.15 -6.12
N VAL A 123 -2.20 -4.34 -5.13
CA VAL A 123 -2.39 -4.69 -3.72
C VAL A 123 -3.87 -4.86 -3.40
N LEU A 124 -4.70 -3.95 -3.89
CA LEU A 124 -6.15 -4.03 -3.68
C LEU A 124 -6.71 -5.33 -4.26
N ASN A 125 -6.29 -5.73 -5.46
CA ASN A 125 -6.70 -6.99 -6.07
C ASN A 125 -6.25 -8.19 -5.23
N ILE A 126 -5.06 -8.12 -4.64
CA ILE A 126 -4.54 -9.18 -3.78
C ILE A 126 -5.44 -9.37 -2.57
N ILE A 127 -5.78 -8.30 -1.84
CA ILE A 127 -6.61 -8.44 -0.65
C ILE A 127 -8.04 -8.89 -0.96
N PHE A 128 -8.58 -8.50 -2.12
CA PHE A 128 -9.93 -8.92 -2.51
C PHE A 128 -9.98 -10.36 -3.04
N ASN A 129 -8.93 -10.83 -3.72
CA ASN A 129 -8.97 -12.10 -4.43
C ASN A 129 -8.33 -13.27 -3.67
N LEU A 130 -7.50 -12.99 -2.67
CA LEU A 130 -6.80 -14.04 -1.91
C LEU A 130 -7.29 -14.11 -0.47
N SER A 131 -6.96 -15.21 0.20
CA SER A 131 -7.26 -15.40 1.62
C SER A 131 -5.95 -15.57 2.39
N PHE A 132 -5.87 -14.92 3.54
CA PHE A 132 -4.68 -14.91 4.38
C PHE A 132 -5.09 -15.31 5.81
N GLY A 133 -5.50 -16.58 5.98
CA GLY A 133 -6.02 -17.08 7.25
C GLY A 133 -5.06 -16.98 8.43
N ASP A 134 -3.76 -17.00 8.14
CA ASP A 134 -2.71 -16.92 9.17
C ASP A 134 -2.36 -15.48 9.56
N ILE A 135 -2.96 -14.50 8.88
CA ILE A 135 -2.72 -13.09 9.19
C ILE A 135 -3.71 -12.62 10.25
N GLU A 136 -3.17 -12.15 11.38
CA GLU A 136 -4.01 -11.64 12.48
C GLU A 136 -4.93 -10.53 11.98
N GLY A 137 -6.23 -10.74 12.15
CA GLY A 137 -7.26 -9.78 11.78
C GLY A 137 -7.73 -9.85 10.34
N PHE A 138 -7.11 -10.67 9.48
CA PHE A 138 -7.51 -10.70 8.07
C PHE A 138 -8.88 -11.36 7.85
N ASN A 139 -9.16 -12.45 8.55
CA ASN A 139 -10.46 -13.13 8.39
C ASN A 139 -11.63 -12.22 8.76
N ASP A 140 -11.50 -11.47 9.85
CA ASP A 140 -12.52 -10.50 10.25
C ASP A 140 -12.65 -9.37 9.24
N PHE A 141 -11.52 -8.85 8.75
CA PHE A 141 -11.50 -7.81 7.71
C PHE A 141 -12.19 -8.29 6.44
N LYS A 142 -11.92 -9.52 6.02
CA LYS A 142 -12.54 -10.11 4.84
C LYS A 142 -14.07 -10.22 5.03
N LYS A 143 -14.48 -10.79 6.14
CA LYS A 143 -15.90 -11.03 6.43
C LYS A 143 -16.67 -9.73 6.60
N GLU A 144 -16.13 -8.77 7.33
CA GLU A 144 -16.84 -7.55 7.71
C GLU A 144 -16.74 -6.43 6.67
N VAL A 145 -15.70 -6.45 5.84
CA VAL A 145 -15.43 -5.37 4.90
C VAL A 145 -15.34 -5.86 3.46
N LEU A 146 -14.40 -6.74 3.15
CA LEU A 146 -14.12 -7.13 1.77
C LEU A 146 -15.27 -7.88 1.12
N ASP A 147 -15.94 -8.77 1.86
CA ASP A 147 -17.05 -9.56 1.32
C ASP A 147 -18.29 -8.72 1.01
N LEU A 148 -18.36 -7.49 1.51
CA LEU A 148 -19.41 -6.54 1.16
C LEU A 148 -19.22 -5.96 -0.25
N GLY A 149 -18.10 -6.22 -0.90
CA GLY A 149 -17.81 -5.83 -2.28
C GLY A 149 -17.10 -4.50 -2.43
N ARG A 150 -16.57 -4.28 -3.64
CA ARG A 150 -15.74 -3.10 -3.92
C ARG A 150 -16.52 -1.78 -3.87
N SER A 151 -17.76 -1.78 -4.34
CA SER A 151 -18.61 -0.58 -4.27
C SER A 151 -18.76 -0.11 -2.83
N ASN A 152 -19.10 -1.03 -1.93
CA ASN A 152 -19.23 -0.74 -0.52
C ASN A 152 -17.90 -0.31 0.09
N PHE A 153 -16.81 -0.96 -0.32
CA PHE A 153 -15.46 -0.63 0.11
C PHE A 153 -15.13 0.83 -0.20
N TYR A 154 -15.32 1.26 -1.45
CA TYR A 154 -15.03 2.63 -1.85
C TYR A 154 -15.95 3.64 -1.15
N LYS A 155 -17.25 3.38 -1.15
CA LYS A 155 -18.24 4.33 -0.63
C LYS A 155 -18.24 4.44 0.88
N ASN A 156 -18.18 3.31 1.57
CA ASN A 156 -18.42 3.27 3.01
C ASN A 156 -17.15 3.11 3.82
N PHE A 157 -16.32 2.11 3.52
CA PHE A 157 -15.08 1.89 4.27
C PHE A 157 -14.08 3.02 4.03
N TRP A 158 -13.97 3.48 2.77
CA TRP A 158 -13.09 4.59 2.40
C TRP A 158 -13.79 5.95 2.34
N ASN A 159 -15.07 6.03 2.66
CA ASN A 159 -15.83 7.29 2.72
C ASN A 159 -15.77 8.08 1.40
N GLN A 160 -15.83 7.39 0.26
CA GLN A 160 -15.69 8.00 -1.08
C GLN A 160 -16.99 7.96 -1.86
N ASP A 161 -18.13 8.15 -1.21
CA ASP A 161 -19.43 8.17 -1.89
C ASP A 161 -19.47 9.27 -2.96
N LYS A 162 -18.99 10.47 -2.63
CA LYS A 162 -18.97 11.60 -3.56
C LYS A 162 -17.95 11.46 -4.70
N ASN A 163 -16.91 10.66 -4.49
CA ASN A 163 -15.83 10.45 -5.46
C ASN A 163 -15.83 9.03 -6.03
N TYR A 164 -16.94 8.34 -5.88
CA TYR A 164 -17.06 6.91 -6.19
C TYR A 164 -16.68 6.59 -7.64
N GLU A 165 -17.20 7.36 -8.60
CA GLU A 165 -16.96 7.10 -10.03
C GLU A 165 -15.46 7.15 -10.35
N LYS A 166 -14.74 8.08 -9.76
CA LYS A 166 -13.31 8.22 -9.98
C LYS A 166 -12.54 7.05 -9.41
N TYR A 167 -12.89 6.61 -8.21
CA TYR A 167 -12.30 5.41 -7.60
C TYR A 167 -12.58 4.17 -8.43
N LEU A 168 -13.81 4.01 -8.88
CA LEU A 168 -14.22 2.88 -9.70
C LEU A 168 -13.45 2.85 -11.03
N ASN A 169 -13.33 4.00 -11.70
CA ASN A 169 -12.61 4.09 -12.97
C ASN A 169 -11.12 3.76 -12.82
N MET A 170 -10.50 4.19 -11.73
CA MET A 170 -9.06 4.00 -11.52
C MET A 170 -8.70 2.63 -10.96
N LEU A 171 -9.54 2.09 -10.09
CA LEU A 171 -9.24 0.85 -9.36
C LEU A 171 -10.02 -0.37 -9.84
N GLY A 172 -11.12 -0.15 -10.54
CA GLY A 172 -11.96 -1.22 -11.05
C GLY A 172 -13.01 -1.71 -10.04
N ASP A 173 -13.84 -2.57 -10.56
CA ASP A 173 -14.94 -3.18 -9.81
C ASP A 173 -14.55 -4.56 -9.31
#